data_fd6505040b368231e4262eb4f7dd65da
#
_entry.id   fd6505040b368231e4262eb4f7dd65da
#
_cell.length_a   1.000
_cell.length_b   1.000
_cell.length_c   1.000
_cell.angle_alpha   90.00
_cell.angle_beta   90.00
_cell.angle_gamma   90.00
#
_symmetry.space_group_name_H-M   'P 1'
#
loop_
_entity.id
_entity.type
_entity.pdbx_description
1 polymer ?
#
loop_
_entity_poly.entity_id
_entity_poly.type
_entity_poly.pdbx_seq_one_letter_code
_entity_poly.pdbx_strand_id
1 'polypeptide(L)'
;VPQEVMLFGGTISDNIASGNPAASKESIYEAAKKANALEFIESFPETFDTLVGERGVKLSGGQRQRIAIARAILKDPSILILDEATSSLDSESENLVQAALNELMKNRTTIIIAHRLSTIREVDCIYVLEDGEIVEKGSHDELALMEDGLYYNLLYNQLSNA
;
A
#
# COMPACT_ATOMS: atom_id res chain seq x y z
N VAL A 1 -1.63 1.43 5.77
CA VAL A 1 -0.29 1.10 5.26
C VAL A 1 0.42 2.43 5.06
N PRO A 2 1.46 2.74 5.83
CA PRO A 2 2.19 4.00 5.73
C PRO A 2 3.14 4.00 4.51
N GLN A 3 3.60 5.20 4.13
CA GLN A 3 4.59 5.42 3.08
C GLN A 3 5.92 4.73 3.42
N GLU A 4 6.44 4.94 4.62
CA GLU A 4 7.63 4.26 5.12
C GLU A 4 7.26 3.06 5.99
N VAL A 5 7.58 1.89 5.50
CA VAL A 5 7.32 0.65 6.24
C VAL A 5 8.45 0.36 7.21
N MET A 6 8.13 0.34 8.49
CA MET A 6 9.00 -0.17 9.54
C MET A 6 8.75 -1.67 9.76
N LEU A 7 9.84 -2.43 9.76
CA LEU A 7 9.83 -3.82 10.22
C LEU A 7 10.37 -3.87 11.65
N PHE A 8 9.71 -4.69 12.48
CA PHE A 8 10.19 -4.98 13.82
C PHE A 8 11.35 -5.97 13.74
N GLY A 9 12.26 -5.92 14.71
CA GLY A 9 13.27 -6.97 14.89
C GLY A 9 12.61 -8.32 15.17
N GLY A 10 12.99 -9.35 14.40
CA GLY A 10 12.39 -10.68 14.46
C GLY A 10 12.36 -11.33 13.08
N THR A 11 11.58 -12.38 12.93
CA THR A 11 11.43 -13.10 11.65
C THR A 11 10.43 -12.42 10.72
N ILE A 12 10.41 -12.83 9.45
CA ILE A 12 9.37 -12.43 8.50
C ILE A 12 7.99 -12.85 9.03
N SER A 13 7.90 -14.07 9.57
CA SER A 13 6.68 -14.60 10.21
C SER A 13 6.18 -13.70 11.34
N ASP A 14 7.08 -13.28 12.25
CA ASP A 14 6.72 -12.39 13.38
C ASP A 14 6.19 -11.05 12.89
N ASN A 15 6.82 -10.51 11.83
CA ASN A 15 6.40 -9.25 11.23
C ASN A 15 5.00 -9.33 10.63
N ILE A 16 4.65 -10.40 9.92
CA ILE A 16 3.30 -10.61 9.37
C ILE A 16 2.31 -10.87 10.51
N ALA A 17 2.65 -11.76 11.46
CA ALA A 17 1.83 -12.14 12.60
C ALA A 17 1.49 -10.94 13.51
N SER A 18 2.27 -9.86 13.49
CA SER A 18 1.94 -8.65 14.26
C SER A 18 0.57 -8.04 13.88
N GLY A 19 0.01 -8.38 12.71
CA GLY A 19 -1.36 -8.02 12.32
C GLY A 19 -2.43 -8.76 13.12
N ASN A 20 -2.16 -10.03 13.46
CA ASN A 20 -2.99 -10.89 14.30
C ASN A 20 -2.11 -11.94 15.00
N PRO A 21 -1.68 -11.70 16.25
CA PRO A 21 -0.76 -12.59 16.98
C PRO A 21 -1.30 -14.00 17.25
N ALA A 22 -2.62 -14.19 17.12
CA ALA A 22 -3.27 -15.51 17.30
C ALA A 22 -3.43 -16.28 15.97
N ALA A 23 -2.93 -15.74 14.85
CA ALA A 23 -3.07 -16.37 13.54
C ALA A 23 -2.25 -17.67 13.45
N SER A 24 -2.82 -18.65 12.72
CA SER A 24 -2.09 -19.88 12.40
C SER A 24 -1.00 -19.64 11.35
N LYS A 25 -0.06 -20.57 11.23
CA LYS A 25 0.98 -20.52 10.19
C LYS A 25 0.37 -20.52 8.78
N GLU A 26 -0.71 -21.26 8.58
CA GLU A 26 -1.45 -21.31 7.34
C GLU A 26 -2.04 -19.94 6.98
N SER A 27 -2.59 -19.22 7.97
CA SER A 27 -3.13 -17.88 7.78
C SER A 27 -2.03 -16.86 7.42
N ILE A 28 -0.85 -16.99 8.04
CA ILE A 28 0.33 -16.16 7.73
C ILE A 28 0.80 -16.43 6.30
N TYR A 29 0.86 -17.69 5.89
CA TYR A 29 1.23 -18.11 4.54
C TYR A 29 0.26 -17.55 3.50
N GLU A 30 -1.05 -17.71 3.70
CA GLU A 30 -2.07 -17.18 2.79
C GLU A 30 -2.05 -15.64 2.70
N ALA A 31 -1.79 -14.95 3.81
CA ALA A 31 -1.62 -13.50 3.80
C ALA A 31 -0.38 -13.07 2.99
N ALA A 32 0.73 -13.77 3.14
CA ALA A 32 1.95 -13.53 2.35
C ALA A 32 1.72 -13.78 0.86
N LYS A 33 0.98 -14.84 0.51
CA LYS A 33 0.62 -15.18 -0.86
C LYS A 33 -0.22 -14.09 -1.51
N LYS A 34 -1.27 -13.62 -0.83
CA LYS A 34 -2.14 -12.54 -1.31
C LYS A 34 -1.39 -11.20 -1.44
N ALA A 35 -0.34 -11.00 -0.67
CA ALA A 35 0.53 -9.84 -0.75
C ALA A 35 1.66 -9.97 -1.80
N ASN A 36 1.67 -11.00 -2.64
CA ASN A 36 2.74 -11.31 -3.60
C ASN A 36 4.14 -11.40 -2.93
N ALA A 37 4.18 -11.89 -1.68
CA ALA A 37 5.43 -11.95 -0.91
C ALA A 37 6.09 -13.32 -0.93
N LEU A 38 5.39 -14.39 -1.32
CA LEU A 38 5.91 -15.76 -1.21
C LEU A 38 7.21 -15.96 -1.97
N GLU A 39 7.29 -15.51 -3.22
CA GLU A 39 8.45 -15.75 -4.10
C GLU A 39 9.76 -15.28 -3.44
N PHE A 40 9.79 -14.05 -2.92
CA PHE A 40 11.00 -13.57 -2.28
C PHE A 40 11.23 -14.19 -0.89
N ILE A 41 10.16 -14.53 -0.14
CA ILE A 41 10.28 -15.21 1.16
C ILE A 41 10.90 -16.58 0.97
N GLU A 42 10.44 -17.36 -0.01
CA GLU A 42 10.91 -18.70 -0.32
C GLU A 42 12.32 -18.70 -0.94
N SER A 43 12.79 -17.58 -1.46
CA SER A 43 14.17 -17.44 -1.93
C SER A 43 15.22 -17.39 -0.81
N PHE A 44 14.81 -17.11 0.43
CA PHE A 44 15.71 -17.16 1.59
C PHE A 44 15.85 -18.59 2.14
N PRO A 45 17.05 -18.99 2.60
CA PRO A 45 17.27 -20.33 3.17
C PRO A 45 16.33 -20.67 4.34
N GLU A 46 16.02 -19.68 5.19
CA GLU A 46 15.17 -19.85 6.37
C GLU A 46 13.71 -19.45 6.11
N THR A 47 13.37 -19.11 4.88
CA THR A 47 12.03 -18.75 4.44
C THR A 47 11.34 -17.76 5.40
N PHE A 48 10.20 -18.13 5.99
CA PHE A 48 9.46 -17.31 6.97
C PHE A 48 10.21 -17.07 8.29
N ASP A 49 11.18 -17.92 8.64
CA ASP A 49 12.00 -17.78 9.84
C ASP A 49 13.23 -16.88 9.62
N THR A 50 13.40 -16.34 8.42
CA THR A 50 14.46 -15.38 8.09
C THR A 50 14.36 -14.14 8.98
N LEU A 51 15.45 -13.84 9.69
CA LEU A 51 15.54 -12.65 10.54
C LEU A 51 15.62 -11.38 9.69
N VAL A 52 14.81 -10.37 10.03
CA VAL A 52 14.75 -9.06 9.36
C VAL A 52 14.84 -7.93 10.40
N GLY A 53 14.94 -6.69 9.93
CA GLY A 53 15.12 -5.52 10.79
C GLY A 53 16.60 -5.14 10.97
N GLU A 54 16.97 -4.44 12.06
CA GLU A 54 18.30 -3.86 12.23
C GLU A 54 19.45 -4.89 12.23
N ARG A 55 19.18 -6.14 12.63
CA ARG A 55 20.18 -7.21 12.77
C ARG A 55 19.99 -8.36 11.78
N GLY A 56 19.04 -8.23 10.85
CA GLY A 56 18.69 -9.27 9.88
C GLY A 56 19.02 -8.90 8.45
N VAL A 57 18.46 -9.68 7.52
CA VAL A 57 18.59 -9.43 6.07
C VAL A 57 17.98 -8.09 5.71
N LYS A 58 18.68 -7.32 4.88
CA LYS A 58 18.15 -6.07 4.31
C LYS A 58 17.18 -6.41 3.17
N LEU A 59 15.93 -6.05 3.36
CA LEU A 59 14.89 -6.17 2.33
C LEU A 59 14.84 -4.91 1.45
N SER A 60 14.46 -5.08 0.18
CA SER A 60 14.17 -3.95 -0.72
C SER A 60 12.93 -3.17 -0.22
N GLY A 61 12.72 -1.95 -0.75
CA GLY A 61 11.53 -1.16 -0.44
C GLY A 61 10.24 -1.91 -0.75
N GLY A 62 10.15 -2.54 -1.94
CA GLY A 62 9.00 -3.32 -2.37
C GLY A 62 8.78 -4.59 -1.54
N GLN A 63 9.85 -5.26 -1.09
CA GLN A 63 9.73 -6.42 -0.19
C GLN A 63 9.16 -6.01 1.18
N ARG A 64 9.67 -4.91 1.77
CA ARG A 64 9.12 -4.37 3.03
C ARG A 64 7.64 -4.00 2.89
N GLN A 65 7.28 -3.35 1.79
CA GLN A 65 5.90 -2.94 1.51
C GLN A 65 4.97 -4.17 1.43
N ARG A 66 5.38 -5.22 0.73
CA ARG A 66 4.59 -6.46 0.62
C ARG A 66 4.43 -7.18 1.97
N ILE A 67 5.42 -7.13 2.86
CA ILE A 67 5.26 -7.62 4.24
C ILE A 67 4.24 -6.78 5.01
N ALA A 68 4.25 -5.44 4.88
CA ALA A 68 3.26 -4.59 5.52
C ALA A 68 1.84 -4.83 4.98
N ILE A 69 1.70 -5.09 3.68
CA ILE A 69 0.43 -5.47 3.06
C ILE A 69 -0.04 -6.83 3.59
N ALA A 70 0.84 -7.84 3.70
CA ALA A 70 0.51 -9.14 4.29
C ALA A 70 0.03 -9.01 5.74
N ARG A 71 0.69 -8.15 6.53
CA ARG A 71 0.25 -7.78 7.89
C ARG A 71 -1.15 -7.19 7.91
N ALA A 72 -1.46 -6.29 6.98
CA ALA A 72 -2.78 -5.65 6.85
C ALA A 72 -3.85 -6.65 6.40
N ILE A 73 -3.53 -7.56 5.46
CA ILE A 73 -4.40 -8.64 5.02
C ILE A 73 -4.75 -9.58 6.19
N LEU A 74 -3.74 -9.96 6.97
CA LEU A 74 -3.92 -10.85 8.13
C LEU A 74 -4.77 -10.20 9.23
N LYS A 75 -4.66 -8.87 9.40
CA LYS A 75 -5.45 -8.09 10.34
C LYS A 75 -6.92 -7.98 9.92
N ASP A 76 -7.20 -8.04 8.64
CA ASP A 76 -8.53 -7.96 8.03
C ASP A 76 -9.40 -6.78 8.52
N PRO A 77 -8.95 -5.51 8.41
CA PRO A 77 -9.69 -4.35 8.90
C PRO A 77 -10.85 -4.01 7.97
N SER A 78 -11.98 -3.52 8.52
CA SER A 78 -13.11 -3.01 7.74
C SER A 78 -12.83 -1.66 7.06
N ILE A 79 -11.95 -0.85 7.65
CA ILE A 79 -11.52 0.45 7.12
C ILE A 79 -10.00 0.41 6.92
N LEU A 80 -9.57 0.76 5.72
CA LEU A 80 -8.17 0.80 5.34
C LEU A 80 -7.73 2.24 5.05
N ILE A 81 -6.56 2.63 5.56
CA ILE A 81 -5.92 3.89 5.22
C ILE A 81 -4.60 3.58 4.51
N LEU A 82 -4.46 4.08 3.29
CA LEU A 82 -3.25 3.99 2.47
C LEU A 82 -2.63 5.38 2.33
N ASP A 83 -1.34 5.49 2.65
CA ASP A 83 -0.58 6.72 2.53
C ASP A 83 0.58 6.46 1.56
N GLU A 84 0.46 6.95 0.34
CA GLU A 84 1.46 6.89 -0.75
C GLU A 84 2.28 5.58 -0.82
N ALA A 85 1.60 4.45 -0.85
CA ALA A 85 2.21 3.13 -0.65
C ALA A 85 3.19 2.66 -1.77
N THR A 86 3.39 3.42 -2.85
CA THR A 86 4.21 3.00 -4.02
C THR A 86 5.31 4.00 -4.41
N SER A 87 5.54 5.07 -3.65
CA SER A 87 6.62 6.02 -3.95
C SER A 87 8.00 5.37 -3.82
N SER A 88 8.89 5.68 -4.76
CA SER A 88 10.30 5.26 -4.75
C SER A 88 10.57 3.76 -4.99
N LEU A 89 9.68 3.04 -5.67
CA LEU A 89 9.88 1.65 -6.10
C LEU A 89 10.32 1.59 -7.57
N ASP A 90 11.10 0.55 -7.92
CA ASP A 90 11.32 0.18 -9.31
C ASP A 90 10.03 -0.37 -9.94
N SER A 91 9.93 -0.33 -11.26
CA SER A 91 8.68 -0.65 -11.99
C SER A 91 8.17 -2.08 -11.74
N GLU A 92 9.05 -3.06 -11.54
CA GLU A 92 8.66 -4.44 -11.28
C GLU A 92 8.08 -4.57 -9.86
N SER A 93 8.79 -4.04 -8.87
CA SER A 93 8.33 -4.00 -7.47
C SER A 93 7.03 -3.22 -7.34
N GLU A 94 6.86 -2.12 -8.09
CA GLU A 94 5.64 -1.32 -8.09
C GLU A 94 4.42 -2.13 -8.56
N ASN A 95 4.55 -2.88 -9.67
CA ASN A 95 3.46 -3.72 -10.18
C ASN A 95 3.03 -4.78 -9.16
N LEU A 96 3.99 -5.43 -8.49
CA LEU A 96 3.71 -6.44 -7.49
C LEU A 96 3.04 -5.85 -6.24
N VAL A 97 3.48 -4.67 -5.80
CA VAL A 97 2.88 -3.94 -4.67
C VAL A 97 1.48 -3.47 -5.03
N GLN A 98 1.27 -2.91 -6.22
CA GLN A 98 -0.05 -2.46 -6.67
C GLN A 98 -1.05 -3.62 -6.75
N ALA A 99 -0.66 -4.76 -7.29
CA ALA A 99 -1.50 -5.95 -7.31
C ALA A 99 -1.88 -6.42 -5.89
N ALA A 100 -0.94 -6.38 -4.95
CA ALA A 100 -1.19 -6.72 -3.55
C ALA A 100 -2.12 -5.71 -2.86
N LEU A 101 -1.99 -4.40 -3.15
CA LEU A 101 -2.88 -3.35 -2.66
C LEU A 101 -4.29 -3.54 -3.20
N ASN A 102 -4.45 -3.85 -4.49
CA ASN A 102 -5.75 -4.11 -5.10
C ASN A 102 -6.45 -5.30 -4.43
N GLU A 103 -5.69 -6.35 -4.08
CA GLU A 103 -6.23 -7.49 -3.32
C GLU A 103 -6.64 -7.07 -1.90
N LEU A 104 -5.81 -6.26 -1.22
CA LEU A 104 -6.10 -5.76 0.12
C LEU A 104 -7.34 -4.86 0.15
N MET A 105 -7.60 -4.06 -0.89
CA MET A 105 -8.72 -3.11 -0.94
C MET A 105 -10.09 -3.77 -1.18
N LYS A 106 -10.14 -5.01 -1.70
CA LYS A 106 -11.38 -5.70 -2.02
C LYS A 106 -12.34 -5.75 -0.84
N ASN A 107 -13.60 -5.37 -1.08
CA ASN A 107 -14.70 -5.43 -0.10
C ASN A 107 -14.45 -4.60 1.18
N ARG A 108 -13.72 -3.48 1.08
CA ARG A 108 -13.40 -2.60 2.22
C ARG A 108 -13.60 -1.15 1.87
N THR A 109 -13.93 -0.36 2.89
CA THR A 109 -13.84 1.10 2.78
C THR A 109 -12.38 1.50 2.85
N THR A 110 -11.89 2.10 1.76
CA THR A 110 -10.48 2.52 1.67
C THR A 110 -10.38 4.03 1.54
N ILE A 111 -9.56 4.64 2.40
CA ILE A 111 -9.16 6.04 2.32
C ILE A 111 -7.73 6.05 1.79
N ILE A 112 -7.50 6.76 0.68
CA ILE A 112 -6.21 6.83 0.02
C ILE A 112 -5.72 8.27 0.04
N ILE A 113 -4.55 8.51 0.61
CA ILE A 113 -3.82 9.75 0.44
C ILE A 113 -2.95 9.55 -0.79
N ALA A 114 -3.36 10.15 -1.91
CA ALA A 114 -2.77 9.87 -3.22
C ALA A 114 -1.92 11.04 -3.71
N HIS A 115 -0.74 10.70 -4.23
CA HIS A 115 0.15 11.61 -4.92
C HIS A 115 0.33 11.26 -6.40
N ARG A 116 -0.27 10.15 -6.85
CA ARG A 116 -0.20 9.67 -8.24
C ARG A 116 -1.56 9.72 -8.90
N LEU A 117 -1.58 10.25 -10.11
CA LEU A 117 -2.79 10.40 -10.92
C LEU A 117 -3.47 9.06 -11.22
N SER A 118 -2.69 7.99 -11.46
CA SER A 118 -3.22 6.65 -11.71
C SER A 118 -4.09 6.14 -10.55
N THR A 119 -3.68 6.41 -9.32
CA THR A 119 -4.43 6.03 -8.12
C THR A 119 -5.73 6.82 -7.98
N ILE A 120 -5.70 8.12 -8.35
CA ILE A 120 -6.83 9.03 -8.18
C ILE A 120 -7.96 8.72 -9.18
N ARG A 121 -7.64 8.21 -10.37
CA ARG A 121 -8.64 7.92 -11.42
C ARG A 121 -9.57 6.76 -11.10
N GLU A 122 -9.15 5.83 -10.25
CA GLU A 122 -9.87 4.58 -9.99
C GLU A 122 -10.70 4.61 -8.69
N VAL A 123 -10.77 5.77 -7.99
CA VAL A 123 -11.51 5.88 -6.74
C VAL A 123 -12.95 6.33 -6.98
N ASP A 124 -13.86 5.91 -6.09
CA ASP A 124 -15.29 6.26 -6.17
C ASP A 124 -15.55 7.75 -5.90
N CYS A 125 -14.75 8.39 -5.05
CA CYS A 125 -14.92 9.77 -4.65
C CYS A 125 -13.59 10.40 -4.22
N ILE A 126 -13.35 11.61 -4.69
CA ILE A 126 -12.18 12.43 -4.37
C ILE A 126 -12.63 13.57 -3.45
N TYR A 127 -11.84 13.83 -2.42
CA TYR A 127 -11.95 15.01 -1.55
C TYR A 127 -10.67 15.82 -1.72
N VAL A 128 -10.81 17.06 -2.16
CA VAL A 128 -9.69 18.00 -2.26
C VAL A 128 -9.65 18.85 -1.01
N LEU A 129 -8.49 18.88 -0.37
CA LEU A 129 -8.27 19.62 0.86
C LEU A 129 -7.35 20.81 0.60
N GLU A 130 -7.71 21.98 1.13
CA GLU A 130 -6.89 23.17 1.18
C GLU A 130 -7.00 23.79 2.58
N ASP A 131 -5.90 24.13 3.19
CA ASP A 131 -5.82 24.70 4.55
C ASP A 131 -6.63 23.94 5.62
N GLY A 132 -6.76 22.61 5.45
CA GLY A 132 -7.49 21.74 6.39
C GLY A 132 -9.00 21.65 6.14
N GLU A 133 -9.52 22.31 5.14
CA GLU A 133 -10.93 22.28 4.74
C GLU A 133 -11.12 21.51 3.42
N ILE A 134 -12.29 20.87 3.27
CA ILE A 134 -12.69 20.23 2.01
C ILE A 134 -13.24 21.32 1.09
N VAL A 135 -12.50 21.63 0.03
CA VAL A 135 -12.89 22.67 -0.94
C VAL A 135 -13.59 22.09 -2.16
N GLU A 136 -13.27 20.83 -2.54
CA GLU A 136 -13.94 20.16 -3.66
C GLU A 136 -14.22 18.70 -3.30
N LYS A 137 -15.29 18.15 -3.92
CA LYS A 137 -15.68 16.76 -3.77
C LYS A 137 -16.37 16.29 -5.03
N GLY A 138 -15.99 15.10 -5.54
CA GLY A 138 -16.60 14.50 -6.71
C GLY A 138 -15.82 13.28 -7.21
N SER A 139 -16.24 12.72 -8.33
CA SER A 139 -15.47 11.75 -9.11
C SER A 139 -14.33 12.44 -9.87
N HIS A 140 -13.40 11.63 -10.40
CA HIS A 140 -12.36 12.13 -11.30
C HIS A 140 -12.94 12.91 -12.49
N ASP A 141 -13.94 12.33 -13.14
CA ASP A 141 -14.53 12.92 -14.35
C ASP A 141 -15.25 14.24 -14.07
N GLU A 142 -15.95 14.35 -12.94
CA GLU A 142 -16.62 15.57 -12.53
C GLU A 142 -15.62 16.69 -12.22
N LEU A 143 -14.61 16.41 -11.40
CA LEU A 143 -13.63 17.41 -10.99
C LEU A 143 -12.66 17.80 -12.12
N ALA A 144 -12.35 16.89 -13.03
CA ALA A 144 -11.51 17.17 -14.19
C ALA A 144 -12.15 18.12 -15.24
N LEU A 145 -13.46 18.33 -15.16
CA LEU A 145 -14.20 19.29 -16.03
C LEU A 145 -14.32 20.68 -15.41
N MET A 146 -13.92 20.87 -14.16
CA MET A 146 -13.98 22.16 -13.45
C MET A 146 -12.71 22.96 -13.72
N GLU A 147 -12.62 23.66 -14.87
CA GLU A 147 -11.40 24.34 -15.35
C GLU A 147 -10.78 25.33 -14.34
N ASP A 148 -11.59 25.95 -13.47
CA ASP A 148 -11.12 26.85 -12.41
C ASP A 148 -10.89 26.12 -11.07
N GLY A 149 -11.06 24.79 -11.02
CA GLY A 149 -10.97 23.99 -9.82
C GLY A 149 -9.51 23.74 -9.38
N LEU A 150 -9.32 23.57 -8.07
CA LEU A 150 -8.01 23.21 -7.51
C LEU A 150 -7.56 21.81 -7.99
N TYR A 151 -8.50 20.86 -8.09
CA TYR A 151 -8.22 19.53 -8.63
C TYR A 151 -7.74 19.58 -10.08
N TYR A 152 -8.43 20.35 -10.92
CA TYR A 152 -8.04 20.54 -12.33
C TYR A 152 -6.61 21.08 -12.44
N ASN A 153 -6.28 22.12 -11.65
CA ASN A 153 -4.96 22.70 -11.63
C ASN A 153 -3.87 21.71 -11.16
N LEU A 154 -4.16 20.91 -10.14
CA LEU A 154 -3.23 19.86 -9.65
C LEU A 154 -3.01 18.78 -10.73
N LEU A 155 -4.07 18.38 -11.41
CA LEU A 155 -4.02 17.42 -12.52
C LEU A 155 -3.16 17.94 -13.68
N TYR A 156 -3.38 19.18 -14.09
CA TYR A 156 -2.65 19.81 -15.20
C TYR A 156 -1.16 19.96 -14.89
N ASN A 157 -0.84 20.37 -13.67
CA ASN A 157 0.55 20.50 -13.23
C ASN A 157 1.30 19.15 -13.18
N GLN A 158 0.63 18.05 -12.81
CA GLN A 158 1.23 16.71 -12.85
C GLN A 158 1.48 16.23 -14.28
N LEU A 159 0.55 16.50 -15.21
CA LEU A 159 0.71 16.13 -16.62
C LEU A 159 1.79 16.95 -17.35
N SER A 160 2.04 18.18 -16.88
CA SER A 160 3.05 19.07 -17.48
C SER A 160 4.47 18.75 -17.00
N ASN A 161 4.64 18.00 -15.92
CA ASN A 161 5.92 17.63 -15.31
C ASN A 161 6.30 16.14 -15.53
N ALA A 162 5.49 15.38 -16.26
CA ALA A 162 5.71 13.97 -16.62
C ALA A 162 6.20 13.82 -18.05
#